data_22fc86805eddd558af858ac01a1945e9
#
_entry.id   22fc86805eddd558af858ac01a1945e9
#
_cell.length_a   1.000
_cell.length_b   1.000
_cell.length_c   1.000
_cell.angle_alpha   90.00
_cell.angle_beta   90.00
_cell.angle_gamma   90.00
#
_symmetry.space_group_name_H-M   'P 1'
#
loop_
_entity.id
_entity.type
_entity.pdbx_description
1 polymer ?
#
loop_
_entity_poly.entity_id
_entity_poly.type
_entity_poly.pdbx_seq_one_letter_code
_entity_poly.pdbx_strand_id
1 'polypeptide(L)' 'MDDDLLKWDGFDDAILGVGSRCGMDDVLVYSKKKMAYILRDRDNMDVEEAIEYLDFNVLGAYIGKRTPIVVEDFV' A
#
# COMPACT_ATOMS: atom_id res chain seq x y z
N MET A 1 -1.92 14.65 -14.56
CA MET A 1 -1.86 13.99 -13.27
C MET A 1 -3.24 13.73 -12.73
N ASP A 2 -3.50 12.55 -12.32
CA ASP A 2 -4.83 12.18 -11.88
C ASP A 2 -4.99 12.45 -10.38
N ASP A 3 -5.81 13.45 -10.05
CA ASP A 3 -6.04 13.85 -8.67
C ASP A 3 -6.98 12.89 -7.94
N ASP A 4 -7.57 11.94 -8.66
CA ASP A 4 -8.53 11.01 -8.08
C ASP A 4 -7.90 9.76 -7.50
N LEU A 5 -6.59 9.61 -7.66
CA LEU A 5 -5.91 8.45 -7.11
C LEU A 5 -5.83 8.55 -5.59
N LEU A 6 -6.35 7.54 -4.91
CA LEU A 6 -6.27 7.49 -3.46
C LEU A 6 -4.88 7.05 -3.01
N LYS A 7 -4.41 7.66 -1.96
CA LYS A 7 -3.06 7.44 -1.46
C LYS A 7 -3.09 7.27 0.05
N TRP A 8 -2.29 6.34 0.57
CA TRP A 8 -2.11 6.20 2.01
C TRP A 8 -0.97 7.08 2.46
N ASP A 9 -1.25 7.97 3.41
CA ASP A 9 -0.25 8.90 3.93
C ASP A 9 0.88 8.16 4.60
N GLY A 10 2.09 8.63 4.36
CA GLY A 10 3.27 8.09 5.03
C GLY A 10 3.91 6.91 4.33
N PHE A 11 3.38 6.49 3.19
CA PHE A 11 3.92 5.34 2.45
C PHE A 11 4.31 5.69 1.02
N ASP A 12 4.61 6.96 0.76
CA ASP A 12 4.96 7.39 -0.60
C ASP A 12 6.13 6.61 -1.18
N ASP A 13 7.12 6.30 -0.34
CA ASP A 13 8.30 5.59 -0.80
C ASP A 13 8.02 4.12 -1.15
N ALA A 14 6.85 3.62 -0.80
CA ALA A 14 6.45 2.27 -1.13
C ALA A 14 5.63 2.19 -2.41
N ILE A 15 5.33 3.31 -3.05
CA ILE A 15 4.54 3.31 -4.28
C ILE A 15 5.37 2.75 -5.42
N LEU A 16 4.85 1.73 -6.07
CA LEU A 16 5.49 1.12 -7.24
C LEU A 16 5.03 1.77 -8.54
N GLY A 17 3.82 2.30 -8.57
CA GLY A 17 3.28 2.91 -9.76
C GLY A 17 1.77 2.88 -9.76
N VAL A 18 1.20 3.03 -10.95
CA VAL A 18 -0.24 3.02 -11.16
C VAL A 18 -0.61 1.68 -11.81
N GLY A 19 -1.60 1.03 -11.24
CA GLY A 19 -2.14 -0.20 -11.81
C GLY A 19 -3.35 0.10 -12.67
N SER A 20 -3.38 -0.48 -13.85
CA SER A 20 -4.47 -0.28 -14.80
C SER A 20 -4.98 -1.61 -15.28
N ARG A 21 -6.30 -1.71 -15.45
CA ARG A 21 -6.92 -2.90 -16.01
C ARG A 21 -8.15 -2.47 -16.80
N CYS A 22 -8.38 -3.16 -17.92
CA CYS A 22 -9.52 -2.86 -18.78
C CYS A 22 -10.82 -2.88 -17.98
N GLY A 23 -11.60 -1.82 -18.09
CA GLY A 23 -12.88 -1.72 -17.41
C GLY A 23 -12.83 -1.31 -15.95
N MET A 24 -11.63 -1.03 -15.42
CA MET A 24 -11.45 -0.63 -14.03
C MET A 24 -10.76 0.72 -13.94
N ASP A 25 -11.05 1.43 -12.86
CA ASP A 25 -10.34 2.69 -12.59
C ASP A 25 -8.88 2.39 -12.26
N ASP A 26 -8.01 3.32 -12.62
CA ASP A 26 -6.60 3.23 -12.22
C ASP A 26 -6.47 3.40 -10.71
N VAL A 27 -5.53 2.66 -10.13
CA VAL A 27 -5.26 2.74 -8.68
C VAL A 27 -3.76 2.74 -8.46
N LEU A 28 -3.34 3.25 -7.30
CA LEU A 28 -1.95 3.16 -6.91
C LEU A 28 -1.62 1.73 -6.49
N VAL A 29 -0.38 1.34 -6.73
CA VAL A 29 0.12 0.02 -6.37
C VAL A 29 1.29 0.20 -5.42
N TYR A 30 1.21 -0.43 -4.26
CA TYR A 30 2.21 -0.33 -3.21
C TYR A 30 2.94 -1.65 -3.02
N SER A 31 4.19 -1.56 -2.58
CA SER A 31 4.97 -2.72 -2.19
C SER A 31 4.75 -2.98 -0.70
N LYS A 32 4.22 -4.14 -0.33
CA LYS A 32 4.04 -4.50 1.07
C LYS A 32 5.38 -4.56 1.80
N LYS A 33 6.40 -5.08 1.14
CA LYS A 33 7.75 -5.16 1.70
C LYS A 33 8.27 -3.78 2.07
N LYS A 34 8.15 -2.82 1.15
CA LYS A 34 8.61 -1.46 1.41
C LYS A 34 7.78 -0.78 2.49
N MET A 35 6.47 -1.03 2.51
CA MET A 35 5.63 -0.49 3.57
C MET A 35 6.05 -1.03 4.94
N ALA A 36 6.35 -2.31 5.02
CA ALA A 36 6.81 -2.91 6.27
C ALA A 36 8.14 -2.31 6.72
N TYR A 37 9.06 -2.07 5.79
CA TYR A 37 10.35 -1.46 6.14
C TYR A 37 10.17 -0.01 6.60
N ILE A 38 9.22 0.71 6.03
CA ILE A 38 8.91 2.07 6.49
C ILE A 38 8.43 2.03 7.95
N LEU A 39 7.55 1.10 8.27
CA LEU A 39 7.05 0.96 9.65
C LEU A 39 8.17 0.56 10.60
N ARG A 40 9.06 -0.32 10.16
CA ARG A 40 10.21 -0.71 10.98
C ARG A 40 11.07 0.49 11.32
N ASP A 41 11.38 1.32 10.34
CA ASP A 41 12.31 2.43 10.51
C ASP A 41 11.65 3.63 11.19
N ARG A 42 10.38 3.89 10.90
CA ARG A 42 9.67 5.04 11.42
C ARG A 42 9.07 4.77 12.80
N ASP A 43 8.46 3.60 12.97
CA ASP A 43 7.67 3.29 14.16
C ASP A 43 8.32 2.23 15.04
N ASN A 44 9.54 1.82 14.75
CA ASN A 44 10.29 0.84 15.53
C ASN A 44 9.59 -0.51 15.66
N MET A 45 8.82 -0.89 14.66
CA MET A 45 8.20 -2.22 14.60
C MET A 45 9.21 -3.21 14.03
N ASP A 46 9.16 -4.46 14.50
CA ASP A 46 9.87 -5.47 13.73
C ASP A 46 9.04 -5.83 12.49
N VAL A 47 9.63 -6.58 11.56
CA VAL A 47 8.99 -6.83 10.27
C VAL A 47 7.68 -7.61 10.44
N GLU A 48 7.65 -8.57 11.38
CA GLU A 48 6.44 -9.34 11.62
C GLU A 48 5.31 -8.48 12.15
N GLU A 49 5.61 -7.60 13.09
CA GLU A 49 4.63 -6.65 13.61
C GLU A 49 4.12 -5.74 12.51
N ALA A 50 5.03 -5.28 11.65
CA ALA A 50 4.66 -4.39 10.55
C ALA A 50 3.70 -5.09 9.58
N ILE A 51 3.96 -6.36 9.27
CA ILE A 51 3.10 -7.13 8.40
C ILE A 51 1.71 -7.28 9.01
N GLU A 52 1.63 -7.60 10.29
CA GLU A 52 0.35 -7.71 10.98
C GLU A 52 -0.40 -6.39 10.99
N TYR A 53 0.31 -5.30 11.25
CA TYR A 53 -0.30 -3.98 11.21
C TYR A 53 -0.90 -3.67 9.84
N LEU A 54 -0.16 -3.98 8.79
CA LEU A 54 -0.64 -3.74 7.43
C LEU A 54 -1.86 -4.59 7.10
N ASP A 55 -1.86 -5.85 7.50
CA ASP A 55 -2.98 -6.74 7.24
C ASP A 55 -4.26 -6.26 7.91
N PHE A 56 -4.16 -5.76 9.13
CA PHE A 56 -5.34 -5.30 9.86
C PHE A 56 -5.79 -3.90 9.48
N ASN A 57 -4.83 -2.99 9.31
CA ASN A 57 -5.17 -1.56 9.25
C ASN A 57 -5.13 -0.99 7.84
N VAL A 58 -4.48 -1.66 6.92
CA VAL A 58 -4.34 -1.17 5.56
C VAL A 58 -5.03 -2.10 4.58
N LEU A 59 -4.64 -3.37 4.56
CA LEU A 59 -5.19 -4.32 3.59
C LEU A 59 -6.66 -4.64 3.85
N GLY A 60 -7.10 -4.51 5.08
CA GLY A 60 -8.50 -4.73 5.43
C GLY A 60 -9.40 -3.54 5.16
N ALA A 61 -8.84 -2.40 4.77
CA ALA A 61 -9.60 -1.16 4.62
C ALA A 61 -10.00 -0.96 3.16
N TYR A 62 -11.25 -1.25 2.86
CA TYR A 62 -11.79 -0.96 1.54
C TYR A 62 -12.34 0.47 1.55
N ILE A 63 -11.84 1.32 0.65
CA ILE A 63 -12.22 2.72 0.60
C ILE A 63 -12.82 3.10 -0.75
N GLY A 64 -13.36 2.12 -1.46
CA GLY A 64 -14.06 2.36 -2.71
C GLY A 64 -13.35 1.72 -3.90
N LYS A 65 -13.81 2.07 -5.08
CA LYS A 65 -13.29 1.48 -6.32
C LYS A 65 -11.83 1.80 -6.57
N ARG A 66 -11.32 2.84 -5.93
CA ARG A 66 -9.94 3.30 -6.13
C ARG A 66 -9.04 2.90 -4.98
N THR A 67 -9.49 1.96 -4.15
CA THR A 67 -8.64 1.41 -3.09
C THR A 67 -7.32 0.92 -3.69
N PRO A 68 -6.18 1.39 -3.18
CA PRO A 68 -4.89 0.94 -3.72
C PRO A 68 -4.68 -0.55 -3.60
N ILE A 69 -3.86 -1.09 -4.48
CA ILE A 69 -3.46 -2.49 -4.46
C ILE A 69 -2.13 -2.60 -3.74
N VAL A 70 -2.00 -3.63 -2.92
CA VAL A 70 -0.74 -3.93 -2.25
C VAL A 70 -0.18 -5.22 -2.82
N VAL A 71 1.04 -5.17 -3.32
CA VAL A 71 1.74 -6.33 -3.86
C VAL A 71 2.40 -7.07 -2.71
N GLU A 72 2.16 -8.38 -2.62
CA GLU A 72 2.80 -9.27 -1.64
C GLU A 72 4.17 -9.65 -2.19
N ASP A 73 5.15 -8.83 -1.94
CA ASP A 73 6.47 -8.98 -2.56
C ASP A 73 7.56 -9.45 -1.60
N PHE A 74 7.19 -10.22 -0.61
CA PHE A 74 8.12 -10.92 0.28
C PHE A 74 8.46 -12.29 -0.30
N VAL A 75 9.14 -12.32 -1.39
CA VAL A 75 9.51 -13.60 -2.01
C VAL A 75 11.00 -13.69 -2.22
#